data_19efbd66f9c3aada32ee7706c0fbb381
#
_entry.id   19efbd66f9c3aada32ee7706c0fbb381
#
_cell.length_a   1.000
_cell.length_b   1.000
_cell.length_c   1.000
_cell.angle_alpha   90.00
_cell.angle_beta   90.00
_cell.angle_gamma   90.00
#
_symmetry.space_group_name_H-M   'P 1'
#
loop_
_entity.id
_entity.type
_entity.pdbx_description
1 polymer ?
#
loop_
_entity_poly.entity_id
_entity_poly.type
_entity_poly.pdbx_seq_one_letter_code
_entity_poly.pdbx_strand_id
1 'polypeptide(L)'
;MRTRPIGTMIARSQVLAVCMVLVIGTAAHAVPTGLDYVFFTGLGTGSSLLDRIANASFQGKSGEGLQALAQKFDATFTAQHVTGRVFPWDQESAAADFVRSLNRSDELVVVGHSFGGDSALEFANTLTPGRPIDLLVTIDAACVLCPGGTVKPADVLQEVELYHTPNAGDNPLVPPFLERLSNPDQSFNVTDLFNEPNNRSCLNDIGGTVTHTNISNSACVHRMIGGAALSLFETGTLPSLSTFLPSSLNGVSSAVPEPATWLLLGTGLAALLRRMARRETL
;
A
#
# COMPACT_ATOMS: atom_id res chain seq x y z
N MET A 1 -28.94 -43.37 79.65
CA MET A 1 -27.97 -42.69 78.73
C MET A 1 -28.32 -43.03 77.32
N ARG A 2 -28.85 -42.10 76.57
CA ARG A 2 -29.19 -42.27 75.14
C ARG A 2 -28.26 -41.40 74.32
N THR A 3 -27.37 -42.00 73.52
CA THR A 3 -26.51 -41.36 72.56
C THR A 3 -27.26 -41.09 71.24
N ARG A 4 -27.33 -39.86 70.82
CA ARG A 4 -27.87 -39.48 69.50
C ARG A 4 -26.81 -39.55 68.47
N PRO A 5 -27.06 -40.04 67.25
CA PRO A 5 -26.07 -40.00 66.16
C PRO A 5 -26.10 -38.62 65.54
N ILE A 6 -24.89 -38.11 65.24
CA ILE A 6 -24.61 -36.88 64.52
C ILE A 6 -24.83 -37.13 63.03
N GLY A 7 -25.86 -36.49 62.47
CA GLY A 7 -26.10 -36.54 61.05
C GLY A 7 -25.07 -35.66 60.28
N THR A 8 -24.34 -36.25 59.41
CA THR A 8 -23.42 -35.57 58.48
C THR A 8 -24.23 -34.92 57.36
N MET A 9 -24.31 -33.61 57.41
CA MET A 9 -24.80 -32.80 56.28
C MET A 9 -23.72 -32.74 55.21
N ILE A 10 -23.90 -33.47 54.12
CA ILE A 10 -23.09 -33.32 52.90
C ILE A 10 -23.64 -32.10 52.14
N ALA A 11 -22.89 -31.03 52.23
CA ALA A 11 -23.14 -29.85 51.39
C ALA A 11 -22.75 -30.17 49.93
N ARG A 12 -23.75 -30.29 49.07
CA ARG A 12 -23.55 -30.37 47.61
C ARG A 12 -23.18 -28.97 47.10
N SER A 13 -21.90 -28.72 46.97
CA SER A 13 -21.40 -27.57 46.21
C SER A 13 -21.72 -27.79 44.73
N GLN A 14 -22.71 -27.11 44.23
CA GLN A 14 -22.92 -26.99 42.79
C GLN A 14 -21.85 -26.04 42.25
N VAL A 15 -20.86 -26.59 41.61
CA VAL A 15 -19.92 -25.83 40.81
C VAL A 15 -20.64 -25.38 39.53
N LEU A 16 -21.13 -24.14 39.56
CA LEU A 16 -21.63 -23.47 38.36
C LEU A 16 -20.44 -23.16 37.45
N ALA A 17 -20.17 -24.03 36.49
CA ALA A 17 -19.22 -23.73 35.43
C ALA A 17 -19.83 -22.67 34.51
N VAL A 18 -19.51 -21.40 34.75
CA VAL A 18 -19.79 -20.31 33.82
C VAL A 18 -18.88 -20.48 32.64
N CYS A 19 -19.35 -21.12 31.56
CA CYS A 19 -18.73 -21.05 30.26
C CYS A 19 -18.86 -19.62 29.76
N MET A 20 -17.85 -18.80 30.05
CA MET A 20 -17.67 -17.51 29.44
C MET A 20 -17.21 -17.77 27.99
N VAL A 21 -18.15 -17.83 27.05
CA VAL A 21 -17.88 -17.82 25.64
C VAL A 21 -17.32 -16.44 25.34
N LEU A 22 -15.97 -16.33 25.27
CA LEU A 22 -15.30 -15.18 24.72
C LEU A 22 -15.64 -15.17 23.23
N VAL A 23 -16.69 -14.46 22.86
CA VAL A 23 -16.90 -14.02 21.47
C VAL A 23 -15.80 -13.00 21.22
N ILE A 24 -14.65 -13.48 20.75
CA ILE A 24 -13.66 -12.62 20.11
C ILE A 24 -14.35 -12.14 18.84
N GLY A 25 -15.01 -10.98 18.96
CA GLY A 25 -15.51 -10.26 17.81
C GLY A 25 -14.28 -9.88 16.98
N THR A 26 -13.95 -10.70 16.00
CA THR A 26 -13.17 -10.21 14.87
C THR A 26 -13.98 -9.07 14.31
N ALA A 27 -13.53 -7.84 14.53
CA ALA A 27 -14.09 -6.68 13.84
C ALA A 27 -14.05 -7.07 12.35
N ALA A 28 -15.22 -7.43 11.80
CA ALA A 28 -15.34 -7.67 10.39
C ALA A 28 -14.93 -6.34 9.75
N HIS A 29 -13.75 -6.30 9.14
CA HIS A 29 -13.37 -5.18 8.31
C HIS A 29 -14.49 -5.05 7.27
N ALA A 30 -15.17 -3.92 7.29
CA ALA A 30 -16.13 -3.64 6.24
C ALA A 30 -15.34 -3.72 4.93
N VAL A 31 -15.75 -4.60 4.03
CA VAL A 31 -15.11 -4.71 2.72
C VAL A 31 -15.23 -3.33 2.06
N PRO A 32 -14.10 -2.69 1.68
CA PRO A 32 -14.15 -1.38 1.05
C PRO A 32 -15.03 -1.43 -0.19
N THR A 33 -15.75 -0.34 -0.46
CA THR A 33 -16.65 -0.26 -1.62
C THR A 33 -15.94 0.21 -2.86
N GLY A 34 -14.79 0.87 -2.71
CA GLY A 34 -13.95 1.39 -3.76
C GLY A 34 -12.51 1.57 -3.29
N LEU A 35 -11.67 2.05 -4.21
CA LEU A 35 -10.29 2.36 -3.97
C LEU A 35 -10.00 3.78 -4.43
N ASP A 36 -9.51 4.59 -3.50
CA ASP A 36 -9.05 5.94 -3.79
C ASP A 36 -7.52 5.99 -3.82
N TYR A 37 -6.94 6.81 -4.70
CA TYR A 37 -5.51 7.01 -4.68
C TYR A 37 -5.08 8.46 -4.81
N VAL A 38 -3.96 8.80 -4.17
CA VAL A 38 -3.26 10.08 -4.26
C VAL A 38 -1.79 9.80 -4.49
N PHE A 39 -1.25 10.28 -5.62
CA PHE A 39 0.16 10.12 -5.93
C PHE A 39 0.84 11.46 -6.01
N PHE A 40 2.02 11.60 -5.37
CA PHE A 40 2.83 12.81 -5.37
C PHE A 40 4.09 12.60 -6.21
N THR A 41 4.22 13.35 -7.28
CA THR A 41 5.41 13.32 -8.15
C THR A 41 6.56 14.12 -7.56
N GLY A 42 7.78 13.79 -7.96
CA GLY A 42 8.98 14.47 -7.47
C GLY A 42 9.21 15.86 -8.05
N LEU A 43 10.33 16.45 -7.66
CA LEU A 43 10.80 17.76 -8.11
C LEU A 43 10.84 17.83 -9.64
N GLY A 44 10.48 18.96 -10.21
CA GLY A 44 10.43 19.19 -11.64
C GLY A 44 9.02 19.08 -12.25
N THR A 45 8.03 18.74 -11.45
CA THR A 45 6.63 18.61 -11.89
C THR A 45 5.73 19.73 -11.37
N GLY A 46 6.18 20.47 -10.37
CA GLY A 46 5.48 21.61 -9.81
C GLY A 46 5.70 22.92 -10.60
N SER A 47 5.27 24.03 -10.01
CA SER A 47 5.33 25.36 -10.63
C SER A 47 6.44 26.26 -10.08
N SER A 48 7.18 25.81 -9.07
CA SER A 48 8.21 26.58 -8.38
C SER A 48 9.43 26.89 -9.29
N LEU A 49 10.27 27.84 -8.87
CA LEU A 49 11.55 28.07 -9.55
C LEU A 49 12.46 26.86 -9.48
N LEU A 50 12.42 26.11 -8.35
CA LEU A 50 13.15 24.87 -8.19
C LEU A 50 12.70 23.81 -9.19
N ASP A 51 11.40 23.72 -9.45
CA ASP A 51 10.86 22.81 -10.47
C ASP A 51 11.35 23.11 -11.87
N ARG A 52 11.45 24.39 -12.23
CA ARG A 52 11.98 24.79 -13.54
C ARG A 52 13.43 24.41 -13.72
N ILE A 53 14.24 24.59 -12.68
CA ILE A 53 15.66 24.20 -12.68
C ILE A 53 15.78 22.67 -12.74
N ALA A 54 15.02 21.97 -11.91
CA ALA A 54 15.02 20.52 -11.87
C ALA A 54 14.51 19.91 -13.18
N ASN A 55 13.42 20.43 -13.74
CA ASN A 55 12.88 19.94 -15.01
C ASN A 55 13.91 20.05 -16.16
N ALA A 56 14.68 21.13 -16.20
CA ALA A 56 15.79 21.27 -17.14
C ALA A 56 16.88 20.21 -16.89
N SER A 57 17.15 19.86 -15.62
CA SER A 57 18.16 18.88 -15.22
C SER A 57 17.71 17.43 -15.43
N PHE A 58 16.43 17.13 -15.20
CA PHE A 58 15.85 15.79 -15.33
C PHE A 58 15.19 15.51 -16.68
N GLN A 59 15.29 16.44 -17.63
CA GLN A 59 14.73 16.31 -18.99
C GLN A 59 13.22 16.00 -19.02
N GLY A 60 12.45 16.52 -18.06
CA GLY A 60 11.00 16.36 -18.01
C GLY A 60 10.48 14.98 -17.58
N LYS A 61 11.35 14.04 -17.22
CA LYS A 61 10.97 12.66 -16.86
C LYS A 61 10.51 12.48 -15.41
N SER A 62 10.56 13.54 -14.61
CA SER A 62 10.18 13.50 -13.20
C SER A 62 8.66 13.42 -13.09
N GLY A 63 8.09 12.29 -12.91
CA GLY A 63 6.63 12.12 -12.72
C GLY A 63 5.96 11.17 -13.70
N GLU A 64 6.61 10.85 -14.84
CA GLU A 64 6.05 9.90 -15.81
C GLU A 64 5.72 8.54 -15.16
N GLY A 65 6.56 8.08 -14.21
CA GLY A 65 6.37 6.80 -13.53
C GLY A 65 5.08 6.75 -12.71
N LEU A 66 4.78 7.78 -11.93
CA LEU A 66 3.54 7.81 -11.14
C LEU A 66 2.31 8.06 -12.00
N GLN A 67 2.42 8.78 -13.12
CA GLN A 67 1.34 8.87 -14.11
C GLN A 67 1.03 7.49 -14.72
N ALA A 68 2.08 6.73 -15.08
CA ALA A 68 1.91 5.38 -15.59
C ALA A 68 1.34 4.41 -14.52
N LEU A 69 1.75 4.57 -13.26
CA LEU A 69 1.15 3.82 -12.14
C LEU A 69 -0.34 4.13 -11.98
N ALA A 70 -0.73 5.41 -12.03
CA ALA A 70 -2.12 5.84 -11.96
C ALA A 70 -2.97 5.20 -13.07
N GLN A 71 -2.49 5.24 -14.32
CA GLN A 71 -3.17 4.58 -15.43
C GLN A 71 -3.32 3.07 -15.22
N LYS A 72 -2.33 2.41 -14.60
CA LYS A 72 -2.43 0.99 -14.24
C LYS A 72 -3.45 0.74 -13.14
N PHE A 73 -3.54 1.62 -12.14
CA PHE A 73 -4.58 1.54 -11.12
C PHE A 73 -5.97 1.63 -11.75
N ASP A 74 -6.22 2.64 -12.59
CA ASP A 74 -7.49 2.81 -13.29
C ASP A 74 -7.83 1.58 -14.15
N ALA A 75 -6.83 0.96 -14.80
CA ALA A 75 -7.03 -0.22 -15.63
C ALA A 75 -7.23 -1.52 -14.82
N THR A 76 -6.56 -1.65 -13.67
CA THR A 76 -6.57 -2.88 -12.84
C THR A 76 -7.85 -2.98 -12.02
N PHE A 77 -8.30 -1.87 -11.46
CA PHE A 77 -9.44 -1.82 -10.54
C PHE A 77 -10.74 -1.41 -11.23
N THR A 78 -10.90 -1.72 -12.51
CA THR A 78 -12.10 -1.34 -13.30
C THR A 78 -13.42 -1.91 -12.77
N ALA A 79 -13.37 -3.02 -12.02
CA ALA A 79 -14.55 -3.63 -11.42
C ALA A 79 -14.94 -2.98 -10.08
N GLN A 80 -14.05 -2.19 -9.50
CA GLN A 80 -14.20 -1.43 -8.27
C GLN A 80 -14.44 0.04 -8.63
N HIS A 81 -15.06 0.77 -7.73
CA HIS A 81 -15.11 2.23 -7.88
C HIS A 81 -13.72 2.79 -7.58
N VAL A 82 -13.02 3.26 -8.62
CA VAL A 82 -11.68 3.84 -8.49
C VAL A 82 -11.77 5.34 -8.71
N THR A 83 -11.22 6.10 -7.78
CA THR A 83 -11.11 7.55 -7.91
C THR A 83 -9.74 7.99 -7.45
N GLY A 84 -8.96 8.61 -8.34
CA GLY A 84 -7.63 9.02 -7.95
C GLY A 84 -7.08 10.19 -8.73
N ARG A 85 -5.97 10.71 -8.24
CA ARG A 85 -5.28 11.83 -8.87
C ARG A 85 -3.79 11.82 -8.56
N VAL A 86 -3.01 12.30 -9.53
CA VAL A 86 -1.59 12.57 -9.38
C VAL A 86 -1.40 14.08 -9.15
N PHE A 87 -0.62 14.43 -8.13
CA PHE A 87 -0.31 15.80 -7.75
C PHE A 87 1.19 16.07 -7.86
N PRO A 88 1.61 17.26 -8.20
CA PRO A 88 2.96 17.74 -7.92
C PRO A 88 3.27 17.69 -6.41
N TRP A 89 4.56 17.57 -6.09
CA TRP A 89 5.05 17.48 -4.71
C TRP A 89 4.65 18.69 -3.83
N ASP A 90 4.43 19.86 -4.41
CA ASP A 90 4.08 21.12 -3.72
C ASP A 90 2.57 21.37 -3.62
N GLN A 91 1.73 20.33 -3.75
CA GLN A 91 0.27 20.46 -3.77
C GLN A 91 -0.46 19.61 -2.72
N GLU A 92 0.11 19.45 -1.53
CA GLU A 92 -0.47 18.66 -0.42
C GLU A 92 -1.85 19.19 -0.01
N SER A 93 -2.02 20.53 0.01
CA SER A 93 -3.32 21.15 0.34
C SER A 93 -4.39 20.80 -0.67
N ALA A 94 -4.08 20.82 -1.97
CA ALA A 94 -5.02 20.45 -3.03
C ALA A 94 -5.35 18.94 -2.97
N ALA A 95 -4.38 18.10 -2.62
CA ALA A 95 -4.59 16.67 -2.39
C ALA A 95 -5.50 16.43 -1.18
N ALA A 96 -5.32 17.19 -0.09
CA ALA A 96 -6.18 17.09 1.09
C ALA A 96 -7.63 17.51 0.78
N ASP A 97 -7.83 18.57 0.00
CA ASP A 97 -9.17 18.98 -0.46
C ASP A 97 -9.82 17.92 -1.35
N PHE A 98 -9.05 17.32 -2.25
CA PHE A 98 -9.51 16.21 -3.07
C PHE A 98 -9.96 15.03 -2.20
N VAL A 99 -9.13 14.57 -1.25
CA VAL A 99 -9.46 13.44 -0.37
C VAL A 99 -10.68 13.70 0.51
N ARG A 100 -10.88 14.95 0.96
CA ARG A 100 -12.10 15.33 1.72
C ARG A 100 -13.38 15.19 0.89
N SER A 101 -13.29 15.25 -0.44
CA SER A 101 -14.44 15.08 -1.35
C SER A 101 -14.76 13.62 -1.66
N LEU A 102 -13.88 12.68 -1.30
CA LEU A 102 -14.02 11.25 -1.60
C LEU A 102 -14.86 10.51 -0.56
N ASN A 103 -15.28 9.30 -0.90
CA ASN A 103 -16.02 8.43 0.00
C ASN A 103 -15.08 7.88 1.10
N ARG A 104 -15.42 8.09 2.37
CA ARG A 104 -14.58 7.68 3.50
C ARG A 104 -14.50 6.18 3.74
N SER A 105 -15.39 5.41 3.14
CA SER A 105 -15.41 3.94 3.25
C SER A 105 -14.54 3.24 2.20
N ASP A 106 -14.03 4.00 1.23
CA ASP A 106 -13.13 3.45 0.22
C ASP A 106 -11.70 3.40 0.78
N GLU A 107 -10.93 2.41 0.35
CA GLU A 107 -9.51 2.29 0.70
C GLU A 107 -8.71 3.46 0.11
N LEU A 108 -7.79 4.03 0.88
CA LEU A 108 -6.94 5.13 0.44
C LEU A 108 -5.49 4.68 0.29
N VAL A 109 -4.99 4.74 -0.93
CA VAL A 109 -3.60 4.47 -1.28
C VAL A 109 -2.88 5.78 -1.59
N VAL A 110 -1.78 6.03 -0.90
CA VAL A 110 -0.93 7.22 -1.11
C VAL A 110 0.46 6.75 -1.55
N VAL A 111 0.96 7.31 -2.65
CA VAL A 111 2.29 6.99 -3.16
C VAL A 111 3.06 8.28 -3.45
N GLY A 112 4.30 8.36 -3.00
CA GLY A 112 5.16 9.50 -3.30
C GLY A 112 6.54 9.08 -3.80
N HIS A 113 7.07 9.80 -4.79
CA HIS A 113 8.41 9.57 -5.32
C HIS A 113 9.29 10.80 -5.13
N SER A 114 10.53 10.61 -4.69
CA SER A 114 11.47 11.71 -4.49
C SER A 114 10.93 12.75 -3.49
N PHE A 115 10.91 14.04 -3.82
CA PHE A 115 10.25 15.08 -3.03
C PHE A 115 8.76 14.81 -2.79
N GLY A 116 8.10 14.13 -3.74
CA GLY A 116 6.73 13.66 -3.53
C GLY A 116 6.62 12.58 -2.45
N GLY A 117 7.71 11.87 -2.13
CA GLY A 117 7.77 10.95 -0.99
C GLY A 117 7.65 11.69 0.34
N ASP A 118 8.40 12.80 0.49
CA ASP A 118 8.31 13.71 1.64
C ASP A 118 6.91 14.35 1.72
N SER A 119 6.39 14.84 0.59
CA SER A 119 5.03 15.39 0.52
C SER A 119 3.95 14.38 0.88
N ALA A 120 4.11 13.11 0.54
CA ALA A 120 3.17 12.06 0.91
C ALA A 120 3.14 11.83 2.44
N LEU A 121 4.30 11.91 3.09
CA LEU A 121 4.43 11.83 4.54
C LEU A 121 3.84 13.07 5.23
N GLU A 122 4.14 14.26 4.72
CA GLU A 122 3.60 15.51 5.23
C GLU A 122 2.08 15.59 5.04
N PHE A 123 1.59 15.16 3.88
CA PHE A 123 0.16 15.01 3.62
C PHE A 123 -0.49 14.05 4.62
N ALA A 124 0.12 12.90 4.90
CA ALA A 124 -0.40 11.93 5.86
C ALA A 124 -0.48 12.51 7.27
N ASN A 125 0.50 13.32 7.68
CA ASN A 125 0.48 14.02 8.98
C ASN A 125 -0.58 15.12 9.06
N THR A 126 -0.97 15.71 7.93
CA THR A 126 -1.92 16.83 7.85
C THR A 126 -3.33 16.39 7.51
N LEU A 127 -3.51 15.17 7.03
CA LEU A 127 -4.83 14.64 6.72
C LEU A 127 -5.70 14.60 7.97
N THR A 128 -6.91 15.12 7.85
CA THR A 128 -7.82 15.27 8.98
C THR A 128 -8.07 13.95 9.71
N PRO A 129 -8.05 13.91 11.06
CA PRO A 129 -8.40 12.73 11.82
C PRO A 129 -9.71 12.10 11.35
N GLY A 130 -9.72 10.78 11.19
CA GLY A 130 -10.91 10.01 10.80
C GLY A 130 -10.96 9.54 9.34
N ARG A 131 -9.91 9.79 8.55
CA ARG A 131 -9.67 9.07 7.30
C ARG A 131 -8.27 8.46 7.34
N PRO A 132 -8.14 7.19 7.72
CA PRO A 132 -6.86 6.52 7.67
C PRO A 132 -6.35 6.41 6.23
N ILE A 133 -5.05 6.32 6.08
CA ILE A 133 -4.38 5.90 4.85
C ILE A 133 -4.12 4.41 5.00
N ASP A 134 -4.74 3.60 4.15
CA ASP A 134 -4.62 2.15 4.22
C ASP A 134 -3.24 1.68 3.78
N LEU A 135 -2.68 2.33 2.75
CA LEU A 135 -1.34 2.07 2.25
C LEU A 135 -0.62 3.37 1.90
N LEU A 136 0.49 3.64 2.57
CA LEU A 136 1.45 4.69 2.19
C LEU A 136 2.70 4.04 1.61
N VAL A 137 3.09 4.44 0.40
CA VAL A 137 4.33 3.99 -0.24
C VAL A 137 5.22 5.17 -0.56
N THR A 138 6.43 5.16 -0.06
CA THR A 138 7.47 6.09 -0.49
C THR A 138 8.45 5.40 -1.43
N ILE A 139 8.79 6.07 -2.53
CA ILE A 139 9.77 5.61 -3.51
C ILE A 139 10.90 6.60 -3.51
N ASP A 140 12.07 6.20 -3.01
CA ASP A 140 13.24 7.07 -2.92
C ASP A 140 12.89 8.46 -2.39
N ALA A 141 12.24 8.53 -1.25
CA ALA A 141 11.89 9.82 -0.64
C ALA A 141 13.10 10.72 -0.51
N ALA A 142 12.92 11.99 -0.81
CA ALA A 142 13.99 12.99 -0.75
C ALA A 142 13.48 14.28 -0.12
N CYS A 143 14.31 14.89 0.73
CA CYS A 143 14.01 16.16 1.38
C CYS A 143 15.26 17.04 1.46
N VAL A 144 15.09 18.36 1.31
CA VAL A 144 16.21 19.31 1.36
C VAL A 144 16.56 19.74 2.77
N LEU A 145 15.63 19.73 3.70
CA LEU A 145 15.77 20.35 5.01
C LEU A 145 15.19 19.51 6.17
N CYS A 146 14.87 18.24 5.95
CA CYS A 146 14.30 17.39 6.98
C CYS A 146 15.41 16.89 7.92
N PRO A 147 15.34 17.16 9.19
CA PRO A 147 16.30 16.65 10.16
C PRO A 147 15.95 15.21 10.54
N GLY A 148 16.38 14.26 9.71
CA GLY A 148 16.40 12.84 10.06
C GLY A 148 15.04 12.15 10.08
N GLY A 149 15.00 11.01 9.47
CA GLY A 149 13.98 9.96 9.36
C GLY A 149 12.58 10.29 9.80
N THR A 150 11.68 10.31 8.87
CA THR A 150 10.25 10.56 9.12
C THR A 150 9.64 9.36 9.83
N VAL A 151 8.99 9.60 10.95
CA VAL A 151 8.26 8.57 11.69
C VAL A 151 6.93 8.31 11.00
N LYS A 152 6.52 7.06 10.91
CA LYS A 152 5.20 6.65 10.39
C LYS A 152 4.08 7.49 11.03
N PRO A 153 3.26 8.18 10.23
CA PRO A 153 2.12 8.92 10.74
C PRO A 153 1.10 8.01 11.41
N ALA A 154 0.45 8.48 12.48
CA ALA A 154 -0.43 7.65 13.32
C ALA A 154 -1.66 7.10 12.56
N ASP A 155 -2.14 7.84 11.56
CA ASP A 155 -3.32 7.47 10.76
C ASP A 155 -2.96 6.63 9.51
N VAL A 156 -1.70 6.21 9.36
CA VAL A 156 -1.25 5.29 8.31
C VAL A 156 -1.30 3.86 8.83
N LEU A 157 -2.09 3.00 8.21
CA LEU A 157 -2.24 1.61 8.63
C LEU A 157 -1.03 0.76 8.20
N GLN A 158 -0.61 0.90 6.94
CA GLN A 158 0.53 0.20 6.37
C GLN A 158 1.46 1.20 5.69
N GLU A 159 2.76 1.14 6.01
CA GLU A 159 3.79 1.98 5.41
C GLU A 159 4.87 1.13 4.76
N VAL A 160 5.16 1.44 3.51
CA VAL A 160 6.18 0.74 2.70
C VAL A 160 7.18 1.73 2.15
N GLU A 161 8.44 1.42 2.33
CA GLU A 161 9.54 2.15 1.73
C GLU A 161 10.20 1.34 0.62
N LEU A 162 10.28 1.92 -0.57
CA LEU A 162 11.05 1.41 -1.70
C LEU A 162 12.21 2.38 -1.97
N TYR A 163 13.43 1.90 -1.89
CA TYR A 163 14.61 2.74 -2.09
C TYR A 163 15.66 2.05 -2.94
N HIS A 164 16.58 2.83 -3.50
CA HIS A 164 17.72 2.28 -4.22
C HIS A 164 19.05 2.56 -3.50
N THR A 165 20.09 1.83 -3.87
CA THR A 165 21.45 2.17 -3.47
C THR A 165 22.02 3.17 -4.47
N PRO A 166 22.39 4.40 -4.05
CA PRO A 166 22.97 5.39 -4.93
C PRO A 166 24.19 4.87 -5.72
N ASN A 167 24.27 5.20 -6.98
CA ASN A 167 25.29 4.72 -7.88
C ASN A 167 25.71 5.79 -8.92
N ALA A 168 26.70 5.47 -9.75
CA ALA A 168 27.23 6.41 -10.76
C ALA A 168 26.23 6.82 -11.86
N GLY A 169 25.10 6.11 -11.96
CA GLY A 169 24.02 6.46 -12.89
C GLY A 169 23.04 7.51 -12.36
N ASP A 170 23.15 7.85 -11.07
CA ASP A 170 22.31 8.87 -10.47
C ASP A 170 22.73 10.28 -10.86
N ASN A 171 21.76 11.19 -10.89
CA ASN A 171 22.08 12.60 -10.94
C ASN A 171 22.82 12.99 -9.65
N PRO A 172 24.05 13.57 -9.72
CA PRO A 172 24.88 13.84 -8.54
C PRO A 172 24.25 14.84 -7.55
N LEU A 173 23.19 15.52 -7.94
CA LEU A 173 22.46 16.45 -7.07
C LEU A 173 21.45 15.74 -6.15
N VAL A 174 21.12 14.48 -6.40
CA VAL A 174 20.03 13.77 -5.69
C VAL A 174 20.50 13.04 -4.43
N PRO A 175 21.60 12.25 -4.45
CA PRO A 175 21.96 11.39 -3.33
C PRO A 175 22.07 12.09 -1.96
N PRO A 176 22.50 13.36 -1.87
CA PRO A 176 22.59 14.06 -0.58
C PRO A 176 21.24 14.32 0.08
N PHE A 177 20.15 14.22 -0.66
CA PHE A 177 18.80 14.55 -0.20
C PHE A 177 17.91 13.31 0.01
N LEU A 178 18.41 12.11 -0.30
CA LEU A 178 17.65 10.89 -0.08
C LEU A 178 17.43 10.63 1.41
N GLU A 179 16.20 10.35 1.75
CA GLU A 179 15.79 10.04 3.11
C GLU A 179 15.45 8.56 3.26
N ARG A 180 15.61 8.09 4.48
CA ARG A 180 15.21 6.76 4.89
C ARG A 180 14.18 6.87 6.00
N LEU A 181 13.09 6.11 5.87
CA LEU A 181 12.09 6.04 6.91
C LEU A 181 12.66 5.36 8.15
N SER A 182 12.31 5.85 9.33
CA SER A 182 12.89 5.34 10.58
C SER A 182 12.32 4.00 11.01
N ASN A 183 11.08 3.69 10.63
CA ASN A 183 10.41 2.46 11.05
C ASN A 183 9.19 2.12 10.16
N PRO A 184 9.36 1.92 8.84
CA PRO A 184 8.28 1.47 7.98
C PRO A 184 7.87 0.03 8.32
N ASP A 185 6.63 -0.35 8.02
CA ASP A 185 6.18 -1.74 8.20
C ASP A 185 6.93 -2.69 7.26
N GLN A 186 7.28 -2.22 6.06
CA GLN A 186 8.16 -2.92 5.12
C GLN A 186 9.13 -1.95 4.45
N SER A 187 10.37 -2.38 4.24
CA SER A 187 11.41 -1.60 3.56
C SER A 187 12.18 -2.49 2.60
N PHE A 188 12.34 -2.04 1.35
CA PHE A 188 12.99 -2.80 0.28
C PHE A 188 14.05 -1.98 -0.44
N ASN A 189 15.28 -2.50 -0.45
CA ASN A 189 16.30 -2.03 -1.38
C ASN A 189 16.02 -2.60 -2.77
N VAL A 190 15.45 -1.79 -3.65
CA VAL A 190 15.08 -2.20 -5.01
C VAL A 190 16.31 -2.58 -5.84
N THR A 191 17.48 -1.95 -5.58
CA THR A 191 18.72 -2.31 -6.24
C THR A 191 19.12 -3.75 -5.94
N ASP A 192 19.11 -4.13 -4.66
CA ASP A 192 19.46 -5.49 -4.25
C ASP A 192 18.42 -6.49 -4.77
N LEU A 193 17.16 -6.14 -4.63
CA LEU A 193 16.04 -6.99 -5.02
C LEU A 193 16.05 -7.31 -6.53
N PHE A 194 16.36 -6.32 -7.39
CA PHE A 194 16.41 -6.51 -8.84
C PHE A 194 17.70 -7.17 -9.31
N ASN A 195 18.78 -7.12 -8.50
CA ASN A 195 20.01 -7.84 -8.77
C ASN A 195 19.93 -9.36 -8.48
N GLU A 196 18.91 -9.80 -7.77
CA GLU A 196 18.66 -11.22 -7.58
C GLU A 196 18.48 -11.92 -8.94
N PRO A 197 19.05 -13.13 -9.14
CA PRO A 197 19.06 -13.80 -10.44
C PRO A 197 17.67 -13.92 -11.08
N ASN A 198 16.66 -14.17 -10.27
CA ASN A 198 15.28 -14.36 -10.71
C ASN A 198 14.54 -13.05 -11.04
N ASN A 199 15.04 -11.91 -10.58
CA ASN A 199 14.39 -10.60 -10.73
C ASN A 199 15.05 -9.72 -11.80
N ARG A 200 16.06 -10.24 -12.53
CA ARG A 200 16.80 -9.49 -13.55
C ARG A 200 15.96 -8.92 -14.69
N SER A 201 14.80 -9.50 -14.94
CA SER A 201 13.84 -8.92 -15.90
C SER A 201 13.40 -7.52 -15.49
N CYS A 202 13.35 -7.23 -14.18
CA CYS A 202 13.04 -5.89 -13.67
C CYS A 202 14.14 -4.87 -13.97
N LEU A 203 15.42 -5.28 -14.02
CA LEU A 203 16.53 -4.41 -14.46
C LEU A 203 16.43 -4.06 -15.94
N ASN A 204 16.02 -5.02 -16.79
CA ASN A 204 15.86 -4.78 -18.22
C ASN A 204 14.77 -3.75 -18.51
N ASP A 205 13.73 -3.73 -17.69
CA ASP A 205 12.61 -2.79 -17.77
C ASP A 205 13.06 -1.31 -17.60
N ILE A 206 14.11 -1.09 -16.82
CA ILE A 206 14.62 0.24 -16.47
C ILE A 206 16.02 0.56 -17.07
N GLY A 207 16.49 -0.23 -18.04
CA GLY A 207 17.76 0.01 -18.69
C GLY A 207 18.99 -0.54 -17.98
N GLY A 208 18.83 -1.51 -17.08
CA GLY A 208 19.93 -2.31 -16.52
C GLY A 208 20.49 -1.83 -15.16
N THR A 209 20.16 -0.62 -14.73
CA THR A 209 20.63 -0.08 -13.44
C THR A 209 19.48 0.69 -12.76
N VAL A 210 19.23 0.41 -11.48
CA VAL A 210 18.27 1.18 -10.68
C VAL A 210 18.90 2.53 -10.36
N THR A 211 18.18 3.60 -10.65
CA THR A 211 18.55 4.97 -10.29
C THR A 211 17.36 5.69 -9.69
N HIS A 212 17.61 6.81 -9.00
CA HIS A 212 16.55 7.64 -8.42
C HIS A 212 15.47 8.02 -9.44
N THR A 213 15.86 8.34 -10.68
CA THR A 213 14.91 8.81 -11.70
C THR A 213 14.13 7.70 -12.39
N ASN A 214 14.64 6.46 -12.43
CA ASN A 214 13.98 5.37 -13.13
C ASN A 214 13.24 4.37 -12.24
N ILE A 215 13.50 4.36 -10.93
CA ILE A 215 12.85 3.44 -9.98
C ILE A 215 11.33 3.56 -10.03
N SER A 216 10.79 4.77 -10.09
CA SER A 216 9.35 5.01 -10.18
C SER A 216 8.75 4.66 -11.55
N ASN A 217 9.58 4.47 -12.59
CA ASN A 217 9.14 4.05 -13.93
C ASN A 217 9.09 2.52 -14.08
N SER A 218 9.65 1.76 -13.13
CA SER A 218 9.74 0.31 -13.21
C SER A 218 8.37 -0.37 -13.19
N ALA A 219 8.08 -1.20 -14.20
CA ALA A 219 6.89 -2.03 -14.22
C ALA A 219 6.85 -3.02 -13.06
N CYS A 220 8.02 -3.44 -12.55
CA CYS A 220 8.12 -4.29 -11.36
C CYS A 220 7.72 -3.53 -10.10
N VAL A 221 8.18 -2.29 -9.90
CA VAL A 221 7.75 -1.42 -8.80
C VAL A 221 6.24 -1.18 -8.87
N HIS A 222 5.72 -0.85 -10.05
CA HIS A 222 4.28 -0.70 -10.24
C HIS A 222 3.48 -1.96 -9.88
N ARG A 223 4.03 -3.15 -10.20
CA ARG A 223 3.41 -4.43 -9.84
C ARG A 223 3.42 -4.69 -8.34
N MET A 224 4.53 -4.35 -7.67
CA MET A 224 4.63 -4.44 -6.21
C MET A 224 3.56 -3.56 -5.53
N ILE A 225 3.44 -2.31 -5.94
CA ILE A 225 2.48 -1.36 -5.37
C ILE A 225 1.04 -1.76 -5.70
N GLY A 226 0.75 -2.06 -6.97
CA GLY A 226 -0.59 -2.48 -7.38
C GLY A 226 -1.03 -3.80 -6.74
N GLY A 227 -0.10 -4.76 -6.60
CA GLY A 227 -0.36 -6.02 -5.90
C GLY A 227 -0.62 -5.83 -4.40
N ALA A 228 0.12 -4.93 -3.77
CA ALA A 228 -0.10 -4.56 -2.37
C ALA A 228 -1.49 -3.94 -2.16
N ALA A 229 -1.86 -2.95 -2.98
CA ALA A 229 -3.17 -2.32 -2.93
C ALA A 229 -4.31 -3.34 -3.17
N LEU A 230 -4.16 -4.21 -4.18
CA LEU A 230 -5.14 -5.25 -4.45
C LEU A 230 -5.29 -6.23 -3.29
N SER A 231 -4.16 -6.67 -2.69
CA SER A 231 -4.20 -7.59 -1.56
C SER A 231 -4.88 -6.98 -0.34
N LEU A 232 -4.59 -5.71 -0.04
CA LEU A 232 -5.27 -4.99 1.04
C LEU A 232 -6.77 -4.90 0.76
N PHE A 233 -7.15 -4.47 -0.45
CA PHE A 233 -8.54 -4.35 -0.86
C PHE A 233 -9.32 -5.66 -0.76
N GLU A 234 -8.73 -6.78 -1.19
CA GLU A 234 -9.41 -8.09 -1.22
C GLU A 234 -9.38 -8.81 0.13
N THR A 235 -8.30 -8.66 0.90
CA THR A 235 -8.04 -9.51 2.07
C THR A 235 -7.85 -8.72 3.37
N GLY A 236 -7.70 -7.40 3.31
CA GLY A 236 -7.34 -6.55 4.45
C GLY A 236 -5.93 -6.80 4.97
N THR A 237 -5.07 -7.48 4.21
CA THR A 237 -3.70 -7.83 4.65
C THR A 237 -2.66 -7.42 3.62
N LEU A 238 -1.50 -6.95 4.10
CA LEU A 238 -0.36 -6.61 3.26
C LEU A 238 0.67 -7.75 3.30
N PRO A 239 0.82 -8.57 2.24
CA PRO A 239 1.90 -9.53 2.14
C PRO A 239 3.24 -8.82 1.89
N SER A 240 4.36 -9.56 1.96
CA SER A 240 5.65 -9.00 1.51
C SER A 240 5.57 -8.58 0.04
N LEU A 241 5.96 -7.34 -0.27
CA LEU A 241 5.90 -6.83 -1.64
C LEU A 241 6.76 -7.62 -2.63
N SER A 242 7.81 -8.29 -2.16
CA SER A 242 8.63 -9.16 -2.98
C SER A 242 7.86 -10.33 -3.61
N THR A 243 6.71 -10.71 -3.03
CA THR A 243 5.86 -11.77 -3.59
C THR A 243 5.23 -11.40 -4.93
N PHE A 244 5.17 -10.12 -5.26
CA PHE A 244 4.63 -9.63 -6.53
C PHE A 244 5.68 -9.53 -7.65
N LEU A 245 6.92 -9.94 -7.38
CA LEU A 245 7.97 -9.97 -8.40
C LEU A 245 7.90 -11.24 -9.27
N PRO A 246 8.45 -11.18 -10.50
CA PRO A 246 8.37 -12.31 -11.43
C PRO A 246 8.93 -13.63 -10.91
N SER A 247 9.93 -13.57 -10.03
CA SER A 247 10.61 -14.76 -9.47
C SER A 247 9.75 -15.62 -8.55
N SER A 248 8.82 -15.00 -7.84
CA SER A 248 7.89 -15.74 -6.97
C SER A 248 6.90 -16.59 -7.76
N LEU A 249 6.83 -16.37 -9.08
CA LEU A 249 5.92 -17.03 -10.00
C LEU A 249 6.55 -18.19 -10.76
N ASN A 250 7.88 -18.45 -10.61
CA ASN A 250 8.58 -19.50 -11.34
C ASN A 250 8.27 -20.94 -10.89
N GLY A 251 7.42 -21.15 -9.87
CA GLY A 251 6.86 -22.45 -9.50
C GLY A 251 5.47 -22.72 -10.09
N VAL A 252 4.83 -21.69 -10.59
CA VAL A 252 3.55 -21.76 -11.29
C VAL A 252 3.76 -21.01 -12.60
N SER A 253 3.65 -21.69 -13.74
CA SER A 253 3.53 -21.01 -15.05
C SER A 253 2.34 -20.05 -14.97
N SER A 254 2.57 -18.89 -14.39
CA SER A 254 1.56 -17.86 -14.28
C SER A 254 1.77 -16.90 -15.45
N ALA A 255 1.10 -17.20 -16.55
CA ALA A 255 0.34 -16.09 -17.10
C ALA A 255 -0.35 -15.42 -15.91
N VAL A 256 0.05 -14.20 -15.51
CA VAL A 256 -0.81 -13.33 -14.69
C VAL A 256 -2.16 -13.45 -15.37
N PRO A 257 -3.20 -13.98 -14.69
CA PRO A 257 -4.47 -14.10 -15.35
C PRO A 257 -4.79 -12.72 -15.90
N GLU A 258 -4.97 -12.64 -17.21
CA GLU A 258 -5.41 -11.39 -17.82
C GLU A 258 -6.61 -10.88 -17.02
N PRO A 259 -6.85 -9.58 -16.90
CA PRO A 259 -7.97 -9.01 -16.11
C PRO A 259 -9.29 -9.75 -16.33
N ALA A 260 -9.48 -10.33 -17.53
CA ALA A 260 -10.61 -11.18 -17.88
C ALA A 260 -10.71 -12.48 -17.06
N THR A 261 -9.60 -13.05 -16.59
CA THR A 261 -9.60 -14.30 -15.81
C THR A 261 -10.03 -14.04 -14.37
N TRP A 262 -9.62 -12.92 -13.79
CA TRP A 262 -10.08 -12.47 -12.47
C TRP A 262 -11.56 -12.09 -12.49
N LEU A 263 -12.02 -11.44 -13.57
CA LEU A 263 -13.44 -11.12 -13.77
C LEU A 263 -14.30 -12.38 -13.81
N LEU A 264 -13.84 -13.43 -14.51
CA LEU A 264 -14.53 -14.72 -14.60
C LEU A 264 -14.55 -15.46 -13.25
N LEU A 265 -13.48 -15.43 -12.48
CA LEU A 265 -13.44 -16.02 -11.13
C LEU A 265 -14.34 -15.26 -10.15
N GLY A 266 -14.28 -13.93 -10.13
CA GLY A 266 -15.12 -13.09 -9.26
C GLY A 266 -16.60 -13.20 -9.59
N THR A 267 -16.98 -13.14 -10.86
CA THR A 267 -18.39 -13.28 -11.30
C THR A 267 -18.91 -14.70 -11.11
N GLY A 268 -18.07 -15.73 -11.28
CA GLY A 268 -18.41 -17.11 -11.00
C GLY A 268 -18.72 -17.36 -9.53
N LEU A 269 -17.90 -16.84 -8.62
CA LEU A 269 -18.09 -16.97 -7.19
C LEU A 269 -19.33 -16.18 -6.70
N ALA A 270 -19.53 -14.96 -7.18
CA ALA A 270 -20.72 -14.18 -6.86
C ALA A 270 -22.01 -14.82 -7.33
N ALA A 271 -22.02 -15.45 -8.52
CA ALA A 271 -23.15 -16.21 -9.03
C ALA A 271 -23.42 -17.47 -8.18
N LEU A 272 -22.37 -18.15 -7.71
CA LEU A 272 -22.49 -19.32 -6.85
C LEU A 272 -23.07 -18.95 -5.49
N LEU A 273 -22.59 -17.89 -4.86
CA LEU A 273 -23.08 -17.39 -3.58
C LEU A 273 -24.55 -16.93 -3.66
N ARG A 274 -24.94 -16.24 -4.72
CA ARG A 274 -26.37 -15.89 -4.98
C ARG A 274 -27.25 -17.11 -5.15
N ARG A 275 -26.75 -18.18 -5.73
CA ARG A 275 -27.51 -19.42 -5.91
C ARG A 275 -27.67 -20.21 -4.61
N MET A 276 -26.66 -20.17 -3.74
CA MET A 276 -26.73 -20.76 -2.39
C MET A 276 -27.73 -20.00 -1.49
N ALA A 277 -27.66 -18.66 -1.46
CA ALA A 277 -28.58 -17.84 -0.67
C ALA A 277 -30.06 -18.02 -1.07
N ARG A 278 -30.35 -18.29 -2.36
CA ARG A 278 -31.75 -18.58 -2.80
C ARG A 278 -32.25 -19.97 -2.43
N ARG A 279 -31.38 -20.90 -2.03
CA ARG A 279 -31.80 -22.25 -1.58
C ARG A 279 -32.17 -22.32 -0.11
N GLU A 280 -31.76 -21.32 0.69
CA GLU A 280 -32.12 -21.25 2.11
C GLU A 280 -33.45 -20.53 2.36
N THR A 281 -34.10 -20.01 1.33
CA THR A 281 -35.38 -19.27 1.41
C THR A 281 -36.57 -20.04 0.82
N LEU A 282 -36.42 -21.31 0.50
CA LEU A 282 -37.47 -22.26 0.10
C LEU A 282 -37.55 -23.43 1.09
#